data_eac5fd80bbd05a7c14eb13059440e306
#
_entry.id   eac5fd80bbd05a7c14eb13059440e306
#
_cell.length_a   1.000
_cell.length_b   1.000
_cell.length_c   1.000
_cell.angle_alpha   90.00
_cell.angle_beta   90.00
_cell.angle_gamma   90.00
#
_symmetry.space_group_name_H-M   'P 1'
#
loop_
_entity.id
_entity.type
_entity.pdbx_description
1 polymer ?
#
loop_
_entity_poly.entity_id
_entity_poly.type
_entity_poly.pdbx_seq_one_letter_code
_entity_poly.pdbx_strand_id
1 'polypeptide(L)'
;MSSEESNQKLTGQQQRILKLLFKFRFVSAGLLAMVMGIRREGVYQVLEQLVSKGLVTKVYKEQWRIDRKPAYYYLNKSGVTVTRKAMNVKESVVHALYKNDEMTNDFVEHSMKLIQCYVSIKKHLPEGSDIFSKTEINRFTQFPKSRPDMYIRTPEGKEAIVIIVDDKPLYIVRKRLDEIIAHSEDGEWVGDNYPTTCFILRDHSAKYSFLYTTSKKLESMGLEESELPILAATLGSFDEPVASPWSSPLKPKEHSQLFA
;
A
#
# COMPACT_ATOMS: atom_id res chain seq x y z
N MET A 1 7.94 9.92 -42.83
CA MET A 1 9.06 9.80 -41.86
C MET A 1 8.69 8.67 -40.93
N SER A 2 9.24 7.50 -41.14
CA SER A 2 9.03 6.28 -40.38
C SER A 2 9.71 6.45 -39.02
N SER A 3 8.91 6.48 -37.96
CA SER A 3 9.37 6.38 -36.59
C SER A 3 9.94 4.97 -36.39
N GLU A 4 11.25 4.83 -36.49
CA GLU A 4 11.96 3.70 -35.94
C GLU A 4 11.69 3.64 -34.43
N GLU A 5 10.69 2.86 -34.03
CA GLU A 5 10.53 2.42 -32.65
C GLU A 5 11.80 1.65 -32.28
N SER A 6 12.76 2.34 -31.69
CA SER A 6 13.92 1.70 -31.09
C SER A 6 13.40 0.84 -29.95
N ASN A 7 13.19 -0.43 -30.26
CA ASN A 7 12.79 -1.49 -29.33
C ASN A 7 14.00 -1.84 -28.44
N GLN A 8 14.50 -0.81 -27.72
CA GLN A 8 15.60 -0.98 -26.77
C GLN A 8 15.12 -1.88 -25.64
N LYS A 9 15.60 -3.12 -25.67
CA LYS A 9 15.32 -4.15 -24.67
C LYS A 9 15.56 -3.56 -23.25
N LEU A 10 14.54 -3.56 -22.42
CA LEU A 10 14.64 -3.09 -21.04
C LEU A 10 15.53 -4.04 -20.22
N THR A 11 16.44 -3.50 -19.42
CA THR A 11 17.23 -4.28 -18.47
C THR A 11 16.35 -4.86 -17.37
N GLY A 12 16.79 -5.90 -16.69
CA GLY A 12 16.05 -6.50 -15.57
C GLY A 12 15.76 -5.49 -14.45
N GLN A 13 16.70 -4.56 -14.19
CA GLN A 13 16.52 -3.51 -13.20
C GLN A 13 15.48 -2.47 -13.64
N GLN A 14 15.48 -2.07 -14.91
CA GLN A 14 14.46 -1.19 -15.49
C GLN A 14 13.07 -1.83 -15.40
N GLN A 15 12.94 -3.11 -15.75
CA GLN A 15 11.68 -3.84 -15.64
C GLN A 15 11.18 -3.92 -14.19
N ARG A 16 12.09 -4.17 -13.23
CA ARG A 16 11.75 -4.21 -11.80
C ARG A 16 11.22 -2.85 -11.31
N ILE A 17 11.86 -1.75 -11.70
CA ILE A 17 11.39 -0.40 -11.34
C ILE A 17 10.04 -0.09 -11.97
N LEU A 18 9.82 -0.42 -13.25
CA LEU A 18 8.52 -0.22 -13.90
C LEU A 18 7.39 -1.01 -13.19
N LYS A 19 7.66 -2.25 -12.76
CA LYS A 19 6.70 -3.04 -11.98
C LYS A 19 6.39 -2.39 -10.61
N LEU A 20 7.39 -1.83 -9.94
CA LEU A 20 7.18 -1.12 -8.68
C LEU A 20 6.40 0.19 -8.87
N LEU A 21 6.68 0.93 -9.94
CA LEU A 21 5.90 2.12 -10.32
C LEU A 21 4.45 1.76 -10.71
N PHE A 22 4.24 0.62 -11.33
CA PHE A 22 2.90 0.08 -11.58
C PHE A 22 2.18 -0.26 -10.26
N LYS A 23 2.87 -0.92 -9.35
CA LYS A 23 2.33 -1.36 -8.07
C LYS A 23 1.93 -0.19 -7.17
N PHE A 24 2.79 0.82 -7.04
CA PHE A 24 2.65 1.91 -6.05
C PHE A 24 2.23 3.24 -6.66
N ARG A 25 2.19 3.37 -7.97
CA ARG A 25 1.85 4.56 -8.75
C ARG A 25 2.86 5.69 -8.63
N PHE A 26 3.08 6.27 -7.44
CA PHE A 26 3.99 7.38 -7.18
C PHE A 26 5.05 6.98 -6.16
N VAL A 27 6.33 7.19 -6.50
CA VAL A 27 7.44 6.78 -5.65
C VAL A 27 8.58 7.79 -5.71
N SER A 28 9.39 7.87 -4.64
CA SER A 28 10.69 8.55 -4.67
C SER A 28 11.82 7.55 -4.90
N ALA A 29 12.98 8.04 -5.38
CA ALA A 29 14.16 7.19 -5.56
C ALA A 29 14.62 6.53 -4.25
N GLY A 30 14.48 7.24 -3.12
CA GLY A 30 14.80 6.68 -1.80
C GLY A 30 13.90 5.52 -1.39
N LEU A 31 12.59 5.66 -1.59
CA LEU A 31 11.62 4.59 -1.29
C LEU A 31 11.83 3.37 -2.18
N LEU A 32 12.09 3.57 -3.48
CA LEU A 32 12.44 2.45 -4.37
C LEU A 32 13.72 1.74 -3.92
N ALA A 33 14.74 2.49 -3.50
CA ALA A 33 15.98 1.93 -3.00
C ALA A 33 15.73 1.02 -1.77
N MET A 34 14.87 1.47 -0.85
CA MET A 34 14.45 0.67 0.32
C MET A 34 13.74 -0.63 -0.09
N VAL A 35 12.77 -0.55 -1.03
CA VAL A 35 12.05 -1.74 -1.53
C VAL A 35 12.97 -2.72 -2.25
N MET A 36 13.95 -2.19 -2.98
CA MET A 36 14.86 -3.00 -3.82
C MET A 36 16.07 -3.54 -3.04
N GLY A 37 16.37 -2.98 -1.86
CA GLY A 37 17.56 -3.32 -1.08
C GLY A 37 18.88 -2.89 -1.75
N ILE A 38 18.87 -1.77 -2.49
CA ILE A 38 20.06 -1.27 -3.22
C ILE A 38 20.30 0.22 -2.92
N ARG A 39 21.48 0.73 -3.31
CA ARG A 39 21.82 2.14 -3.09
C ARG A 39 20.95 3.08 -3.91
N ARG A 40 20.59 4.22 -3.31
CA ARG A 40 19.73 5.25 -3.90
C ARG A 40 20.27 5.79 -5.23
N GLU A 41 21.58 5.97 -5.33
CA GLU A 41 22.27 6.49 -6.52
C GLU A 41 22.02 5.58 -7.74
N GLY A 42 22.10 4.26 -7.55
CA GLY A 42 21.83 3.29 -8.61
C GLY A 42 20.39 3.34 -9.09
N VAL A 43 19.42 3.48 -8.16
CA VAL A 43 18.01 3.65 -8.51
C VAL A 43 17.80 4.95 -9.28
N TYR A 44 18.40 6.05 -8.81
CA TYR A 44 18.29 7.34 -9.46
C TYR A 44 18.77 7.29 -10.92
N GLN A 45 19.94 6.69 -11.19
CA GLN A 45 20.45 6.54 -12.56
C GLN A 45 19.47 5.78 -13.47
N VAL A 46 18.89 4.69 -12.98
CA VAL A 46 17.94 3.90 -13.77
C VAL A 46 16.63 4.68 -14.00
N LEU A 47 16.15 5.45 -13.01
CA LEU A 47 14.99 6.32 -13.18
C LEU A 47 15.22 7.39 -14.24
N GLU A 48 16.39 8.05 -14.24
CA GLU A 48 16.73 9.05 -15.26
C GLU A 48 16.80 8.43 -16.66
N GLN A 49 17.31 7.19 -16.79
CA GLN A 49 17.25 6.46 -18.07
C GLN A 49 15.80 6.15 -18.50
N LEU A 50 14.92 5.80 -17.57
CA LEU A 50 13.50 5.56 -17.87
C LEU A 50 12.76 6.85 -18.25
N VAL A 51 13.13 7.97 -17.64
CA VAL A 51 12.65 9.30 -18.01
C VAL A 51 13.11 9.66 -19.42
N SER A 52 14.39 9.47 -19.75
CA SER A 52 14.94 9.75 -21.10
C SER A 52 14.33 8.84 -22.19
N LYS A 53 13.91 7.60 -21.82
CA LYS A 53 13.15 6.71 -22.71
C LYS A 53 11.67 7.07 -22.85
N GLY A 54 11.18 8.12 -22.19
CA GLY A 54 9.79 8.54 -22.23
C GLY A 54 8.81 7.55 -21.59
N LEU A 55 9.23 6.72 -20.63
CA LEU A 55 8.39 5.74 -19.95
C LEU A 55 7.95 6.20 -18.55
N VAL A 56 8.72 7.09 -17.93
CA VAL A 56 8.51 7.59 -16.59
C VAL A 56 8.51 9.10 -16.59
N THR A 57 7.61 9.71 -15.83
CA THR A 57 7.62 11.15 -15.57
C THR A 57 8.25 11.40 -14.20
N LYS A 58 9.16 12.39 -14.16
CA LYS A 58 9.75 12.92 -12.95
C LYS A 58 9.07 14.24 -12.62
N VAL A 59 8.63 14.40 -11.37
CA VAL A 59 8.13 15.68 -10.87
C VAL A 59 9.03 16.17 -9.75
N TYR A 60 9.51 17.39 -9.92
CA TYR A 60 10.30 18.10 -8.94
C TYR A 60 9.98 19.59 -9.05
N LYS A 61 9.67 20.22 -7.91
CA LYS A 61 9.44 21.68 -7.83
C LYS A 61 10.61 22.30 -7.08
N GLU A 62 11.09 23.46 -7.54
CA GLU A 62 12.24 24.14 -6.94
C GLU A 62 12.04 24.46 -5.46
N GLN A 63 10.80 24.82 -5.08
CA GLN A 63 10.40 25.03 -3.69
C GLN A 63 10.65 23.80 -2.79
N TRP A 64 10.57 22.58 -3.35
CA TRP A 64 10.79 21.33 -2.61
C TRP A 64 12.24 21.16 -2.14
N ARG A 65 13.18 21.90 -2.73
CA ARG A 65 14.56 21.93 -2.25
C ARG A 65 14.63 22.55 -0.85
N ILE A 66 13.86 23.60 -0.60
CA ILE A 66 13.76 24.28 0.71
C ILE A 66 13.07 23.35 1.71
N ASP A 67 11.98 22.73 1.32
CA ASP A 67 11.18 21.83 2.14
C ASP A 67 11.81 20.44 2.30
N ARG A 68 12.98 20.19 1.70
CA ARG A 68 13.67 18.88 1.66
C ARG A 68 12.77 17.76 1.13
N LYS A 69 11.75 18.07 0.30
CA LYS A 69 10.88 17.07 -0.31
C LYS A 69 11.59 16.44 -1.51
N PRO A 70 11.59 15.10 -1.62
CA PRO A 70 12.21 14.43 -2.76
C PRO A 70 11.39 14.58 -4.03
N ALA A 71 12.05 14.46 -5.19
CA ALA A 71 11.35 14.23 -6.44
C ALA A 71 10.55 12.93 -6.38
N TYR A 72 9.39 12.90 -7.04
CA TYR A 72 8.66 11.66 -7.24
C TYR A 72 8.54 11.30 -8.72
N TYR A 73 8.32 10.03 -8.95
CA TYR A 73 8.30 9.41 -10.27
C TYR A 73 7.03 8.58 -10.43
N TYR A 74 6.47 8.55 -11.63
CA TYR A 74 5.32 7.73 -11.97
C TYR A 74 5.37 7.27 -13.44
N LEU A 75 4.64 6.20 -13.78
CA LEU A 75 4.47 5.77 -15.16
C LEU A 75 3.62 6.78 -15.92
N ASN A 76 4.13 7.30 -17.02
CA ASN A 76 3.30 8.00 -17.99
C ASN A 76 2.51 7.01 -18.88
N LYS A 77 1.71 7.49 -19.81
CA LYS A 77 0.86 6.65 -20.67
C LYS A 77 1.64 5.57 -21.42
N SER A 78 2.82 5.90 -21.95
CA SER A 78 3.71 4.95 -22.64
C SER A 78 4.25 3.90 -21.67
N GLY A 79 4.72 4.33 -20.49
CA GLY A 79 5.21 3.44 -19.44
C GLY A 79 4.13 2.48 -18.95
N VAL A 80 2.90 2.95 -18.74
CA VAL A 80 1.76 2.10 -18.37
C VAL A 80 1.53 1.03 -19.44
N THR A 81 1.51 1.43 -20.73
CA THR A 81 1.28 0.49 -21.85
C THR A 81 2.36 -0.59 -21.92
N VAL A 82 3.65 -0.20 -21.82
CA VAL A 82 4.78 -1.14 -21.83
C VAL A 82 4.73 -2.08 -20.65
N THR A 83 4.51 -1.55 -19.45
CA THR A 83 4.49 -2.36 -18.22
C THR A 83 3.30 -3.31 -18.20
N ARG A 84 2.11 -2.86 -18.63
CA ARG A 84 0.91 -3.70 -18.73
C ARG A 84 1.15 -4.91 -19.63
N LYS A 85 1.72 -4.69 -20.82
CA LYS A 85 2.05 -5.77 -21.77
C LYS A 85 3.04 -6.76 -21.14
N ALA A 86 4.11 -6.26 -20.51
CA ALA A 86 5.13 -7.10 -19.87
C ALA A 86 4.60 -7.93 -18.70
N MET A 87 3.56 -7.44 -17.99
CA MET A 87 2.92 -8.13 -16.87
C MET A 87 1.67 -8.93 -17.28
N ASN A 88 1.27 -8.89 -18.53
CA ASN A 88 0.04 -9.51 -19.07
C ASN A 88 -1.23 -9.14 -18.26
N VAL A 89 -1.38 -7.85 -17.93
CA VAL A 89 -2.51 -7.35 -17.13
C VAL A 89 -3.57 -6.75 -18.05
N LYS A 90 -4.86 -7.03 -17.74
CA LYS A 90 -6.00 -6.49 -18.49
C LYS A 90 -6.03 -4.96 -18.42
N GLU A 91 -6.50 -4.31 -19.48
CA GLU A 91 -6.56 -2.85 -19.58
C GLU A 91 -7.46 -2.21 -18.51
N SER A 92 -8.57 -2.88 -18.16
CA SER A 92 -9.48 -2.43 -17.10
C SER A 92 -8.79 -2.24 -15.73
N VAL A 93 -7.78 -3.06 -15.42
CA VAL A 93 -7.03 -2.99 -14.15
C VAL A 93 -6.14 -1.74 -14.12
N VAL A 94 -5.64 -1.29 -15.27
CA VAL A 94 -4.69 -0.17 -15.37
C VAL A 94 -5.34 1.16 -15.70
N HIS A 95 -6.66 1.20 -15.92
CA HIS A 95 -7.36 2.42 -16.35
C HIS A 95 -7.05 3.64 -15.46
N ALA A 96 -6.97 3.43 -14.14
CA ALA A 96 -6.65 4.49 -13.20
C ALA A 96 -5.20 5.03 -13.36
N LEU A 97 -4.26 4.22 -13.85
CA LEU A 97 -2.86 4.64 -14.03
C LEU A 97 -2.68 5.62 -15.19
N TYR A 98 -3.55 5.55 -16.20
CA TYR A 98 -3.51 6.52 -17.32
C TYR A 98 -3.83 7.95 -16.90
N LYS A 99 -4.38 8.14 -15.68
CA LYS A 99 -4.71 9.44 -15.08
C LYS A 99 -3.69 9.89 -14.03
N ASN A 100 -2.48 9.33 -14.00
CA ASN A 100 -1.47 9.72 -13.03
C ASN A 100 -1.13 11.22 -13.08
N ASP A 101 -1.18 11.83 -14.26
CA ASP A 101 -0.89 13.25 -14.48
C ASP A 101 -1.91 14.18 -13.82
N GLU A 102 -3.11 13.67 -13.52
CA GLU A 102 -4.25 14.42 -12.97
C GLU A 102 -4.39 14.27 -11.44
N MET A 103 -3.47 13.52 -10.78
CA MET A 103 -3.60 13.20 -9.37
C MET A 103 -3.26 14.38 -8.46
N THR A 104 -4.01 14.51 -7.37
CA THR A 104 -3.79 15.52 -6.34
C THR A 104 -2.52 15.24 -5.54
N ASN A 105 -1.96 16.27 -4.89
CA ASN A 105 -0.79 16.10 -4.01
C ASN A 105 -1.08 15.12 -2.87
N ASP A 106 -2.28 15.16 -2.27
CA ASP A 106 -2.69 14.25 -1.19
C ASP A 106 -2.64 12.79 -1.64
N PHE A 107 -3.07 12.52 -2.89
CA PHE A 107 -3.00 11.17 -3.45
C PHE A 107 -1.54 10.71 -3.65
N VAL A 108 -0.68 11.62 -4.10
CA VAL A 108 0.76 11.35 -4.26
C VAL A 108 1.42 11.05 -2.90
N GLU A 109 1.15 11.87 -1.89
CA GLU A 109 1.64 11.69 -0.53
C GLU A 109 1.15 10.37 0.07
N HIS A 110 -0.14 10.05 -0.08
CA HIS A 110 -0.70 8.77 0.36
C HIS A 110 -0.01 7.57 -0.33
N SER A 111 0.26 7.67 -1.64
CA SER A 111 0.98 6.62 -2.37
C SER A 111 2.40 6.41 -1.85
N MET A 112 3.10 7.47 -1.45
CA MET A 112 4.42 7.36 -0.84
C MET A 112 4.37 6.75 0.57
N LYS A 113 3.36 7.09 1.37
CA LYS A 113 3.12 6.45 2.68
C LYS A 113 2.81 4.97 2.54
N LEU A 114 2.05 4.59 1.52
CA LEU A 114 1.76 3.18 1.21
C LEU A 114 3.05 2.37 1.02
N ILE A 115 4.06 2.93 0.34
CA ILE A 115 5.35 2.26 0.17
C ILE A 115 6.10 2.16 1.50
N GLN A 116 6.09 3.20 2.34
CA GLN A 116 6.70 3.15 3.67
C GLN A 116 6.06 2.04 4.51
N CYS A 117 4.73 1.99 4.57
CA CYS A 117 4.01 0.90 5.22
C CYS A 117 4.37 -0.46 4.64
N TYR A 118 4.43 -0.59 3.31
CA TYR A 118 4.83 -1.83 2.64
C TYR A 118 6.20 -2.32 3.10
N VAL A 119 7.21 -1.44 3.11
CA VAL A 119 8.58 -1.79 3.54
C VAL A 119 8.60 -2.20 5.00
N SER A 120 7.90 -1.45 5.85
CA SER A 120 7.84 -1.71 7.29
C SER A 120 7.13 -3.03 7.61
N ILE A 121 5.95 -3.24 7.04
CA ILE A 121 5.17 -4.48 7.23
C ILE A 121 5.95 -5.69 6.72
N LYS A 122 6.58 -5.59 5.54
CA LYS A 122 7.32 -6.71 4.94
C LYS A 122 8.42 -7.28 5.84
N LYS A 123 9.03 -6.46 6.70
CA LYS A 123 10.06 -6.91 7.66
C LYS A 123 9.50 -7.85 8.76
N HIS A 124 8.21 -7.77 9.02
CA HIS A 124 7.51 -8.52 10.08
C HIS A 124 6.67 -9.68 9.53
N LEU A 125 6.76 -9.96 8.24
CA LEU A 125 6.03 -11.06 7.61
C LEU A 125 6.91 -12.30 7.45
N PRO A 126 6.31 -13.50 7.47
CA PRO A 126 6.98 -14.73 7.06
C PRO A 126 7.57 -14.61 5.65
N GLU A 127 8.71 -15.26 5.42
CA GLU A 127 9.31 -15.34 4.09
C GLU A 127 8.34 -15.99 3.11
N GLY A 128 8.28 -15.48 1.89
CA GLY A 128 7.35 -15.98 0.87
C GLY A 128 5.95 -15.36 0.92
N SER A 129 5.66 -14.45 1.89
CA SER A 129 4.38 -13.74 1.93
C SER A 129 4.20 -12.81 0.72
N ASP A 130 3.00 -12.84 0.13
CA ASP A 130 2.59 -11.93 -0.93
C ASP A 130 1.91 -10.68 -0.35
N ILE A 131 2.30 -9.50 -0.83
CA ILE A 131 1.64 -8.23 -0.51
C ILE A 131 1.16 -7.61 -1.81
N PHE A 132 -0.15 -7.52 -1.97
CA PHE A 132 -0.82 -6.87 -3.11
C PHE A 132 -1.17 -5.42 -2.76
N SER A 133 -0.83 -4.49 -3.63
CA SER A 133 -1.22 -3.09 -3.49
C SER A 133 -2.64 -2.86 -4.02
N LYS A 134 -3.20 -1.68 -3.76
CA LYS A 134 -4.51 -1.26 -4.26
C LYS A 134 -4.67 -1.43 -5.78
N THR A 135 -3.62 -1.20 -6.56
CA THR A 135 -3.60 -1.44 -8.01
C THR A 135 -3.79 -2.91 -8.35
N GLU A 136 -3.14 -3.80 -7.61
CA GLU A 136 -3.18 -5.25 -7.82
C GLU A 136 -4.47 -5.88 -7.26
N ILE A 137 -5.03 -5.31 -6.18
CA ILE A 137 -6.30 -5.73 -5.56
C ILE A 137 -7.49 -5.58 -6.52
N ASN A 138 -7.42 -4.67 -7.50
CA ASN A 138 -8.52 -4.47 -8.47
C ASN A 138 -8.88 -5.72 -9.29
N ARG A 139 -8.06 -6.74 -9.29
CA ARG A 139 -8.35 -8.03 -9.94
C ARG A 139 -9.22 -8.97 -9.10
N PHE A 140 -9.39 -8.70 -7.81
CA PHE A 140 -10.20 -9.49 -6.89
C PHE A 140 -11.55 -8.82 -6.66
N THR A 141 -12.61 -9.61 -6.47
CA THR A 141 -13.98 -9.11 -6.27
C THR A 141 -14.43 -9.13 -4.82
N GLN A 142 -13.77 -9.90 -3.98
CA GLN A 142 -14.12 -10.20 -2.60
C GLN A 142 -13.87 -9.07 -1.57
N PHE A 143 -13.51 -7.88 -1.99
CA PHE A 143 -13.21 -6.79 -1.07
C PHE A 143 -14.40 -5.85 -0.89
N PRO A 144 -14.53 -5.18 0.27
CA PRO A 144 -15.55 -4.18 0.50
C PRO A 144 -15.48 -3.07 -0.55
N LYS A 145 -16.58 -2.33 -0.74
CA LYS A 145 -16.69 -1.23 -1.71
C LYS A 145 -15.53 -0.24 -1.59
N SER A 146 -15.19 0.13 -0.38
CA SER A 146 -14.01 0.93 -0.08
C SER A 146 -12.80 0.03 0.08
N ARG A 147 -12.15 -0.29 -1.03
CA ARG A 147 -11.03 -1.23 -1.09
C ARG A 147 -9.89 -0.89 -0.14
N PRO A 148 -9.25 -1.90 0.49
CA PRO A 148 -8.06 -1.69 1.32
C PRO A 148 -6.88 -1.19 0.48
N ASP A 149 -5.87 -0.65 1.14
CA ASP A 149 -4.65 -0.14 0.50
C ASP A 149 -3.67 -1.27 0.19
N MET A 150 -3.65 -2.32 1.03
CA MET A 150 -2.89 -3.55 0.77
C MET A 150 -3.69 -4.79 1.18
N TYR A 151 -3.39 -5.89 0.52
CA TYR A 151 -3.83 -7.24 0.88
C TYR A 151 -2.60 -8.13 1.01
N ILE A 152 -2.55 -8.90 2.08
CA ILE A 152 -1.43 -9.77 2.44
C ILE A 152 -1.92 -11.21 2.49
N ARG A 153 -1.13 -12.11 1.91
CA ARG A 153 -1.34 -13.55 2.03
C ARG A 153 -0.01 -14.22 2.40
N THR A 154 -0.02 -15.01 3.47
CA THR A 154 1.15 -15.81 3.87
C THR A 154 1.21 -17.12 3.12
N PRO A 155 2.36 -17.81 3.12
CA PRO A 155 2.48 -19.15 2.53
C PRO A 155 1.53 -20.18 3.17
N GLU A 156 1.18 -19.99 4.44
CA GLU A 156 0.24 -20.86 5.20
C GLU A 156 -1.23 -20.53 4.87
N GLY A 157 -1.49 -19.56 4.01
CA GLY A 157 -2.84 -19.15 3.60
C GLY A 157 -3.53 -18.17 4.56
N LYS A 158 -2.86 -17.68 5.61
CA LYS A 158 -3.40 -16.60 6.45
C LYS A 158 -3.48 -15.30 5.67
N GLU A 159 -4.56 -14.54 5.90
CA GLU A 159 -4.86 -13.34 5.11
C GLU A 159 -5.01 -12.11 6.00
N ALA A 160 -4.56 -10.95 5.50
CA ALA A 160 -4.78 -9.66 6.14
C ALA A 160 -5.05 -8.56 5.11
N ILE A 161 -5.85 -7.58 5.50
CA ILE A 161 -6.07 -6.34 4.74
C ILE A 161 -5.54 -5.16 5.54
N VAL A 162 -4.93 -4.19 4.86
CA VAL A 162 -4.35 -3.01 5.49
C VAL A 162 -5.03 -1.75 4.96
N ILE A 163 -5.45 -0.90 5.88
CA ILE A 163 -6.15 0.36 5.62
C ILE A 163 -5.31 1.48 6.24
N ILE A 164 -4.79 2.38 5.41
CA ILE A 164 -3.96 3.50 5.84
C ILE A 164 -4.84 4.74 6.00
N VAL A 165 -5.01 5.20 7.22
CA VAL A 165 -5.88 6.32 7.59
C VAL A 165 -5.18 7.36 8.46
N ASP A 166 -3.86 7.47 8.30
CA ASP A 166 -3.00 8.31 9.13
C ASP A 166 -3.29 9.82 8.99
N ASP A 167 -3.79 10.26 7.86
CA ASP A 167 -4.16 11.64 7.55
C ASP A 167 -5.67 11.91 7.65
N LYS A 168 -6.47 10.91 8.03
CA LYS A 168 -7.93 11.03 8.04
C LYS A 168 -8.48 11.37 9.44
N PRO A 169 -9.53 12.19 9.51
CA PRO A 169 -10.29 12.39 10.75
C PRO A 169 -10.87 11.07 11.27
N LEU A 170 -10.97 10.93 12.61
CA LEU A 170 -11.45 9.69 13.25
C LEU A 170 -12.85 9.24 12.80
N TYR A 171 -13.72 10.16 12.39
CA TYR A 171 -15.05 9.77 11.88
C TYR A 171 -14.95 9.01 10.55
N ILE A 172 -13.98 9.34 9.69
CA ILE A 172 -13.71 8.58 8.46
C ILE A 172 -13.17 7.19 8.79
N VAL A 173 -12.27 7.11 9.79
CA VAL A 173 -11.73 5.81 10.25
C VAL A 173 -12.86 4.92 10.76
N ARG A 174 -13.79 5.47 11.56
CA ARG A 174 -14.97 4.75 12.07
C ARG A 174 -15.87 4.28 10.93
N LYS A 175 -16.14 5.15 9.95
CA LYS A 175 -16.93 4.76 8.77
C LYS A 175 -16.26 3.59 8.01
N ARG A 176 -14.93 3.57 7.91
CA ARG A 176 -14.21 2.44 7.29
C ARG A 176 -14.35 1.16 8.11
N LEU A 177 -14.33 1.27 9.45
CA LEU A 177 -14.60 0.14 10.33
C LEU A 177 -16.04 -0.37 10.12
N ASP A 178 -17.03 0.51 10.03
CA ASP A 178 -18.42 0.13 9.80
C ASP A 178 -18.61 -0.61 8.47
N GLU A 179 -17.93 -0.17 7.40
CA GLU A 179 -17.93 -0.86 6.11
C GLU A 179 -17.28 -2.25 6.19
N ILE A 180 -16.24 -2.44 7.02
CA ILE A 180 -15.60 -3.73 7.25
C ILE A 180 -16.52 -4.68 8.01
N ILE A 181 -17.15 -4.19 9.08
CA ILE A 181 -18.10 -4.99 9.88
C ILE A 181 -19.26 -5.45 8.99
N ALA A 182 -19.93 -4.54 8.28
CA ALA A 182 -21.02 -4.89 7.38
C ALA A 182 -20.60 -5.93 6.33
N HIS A 183 -19.42 -5.76 5.73
CA HIS A 183 -18.91 -6.70 4.73
C HIS A 183 -18.57 -8.08 5.34
N SER A 184 -18.14 -8.15 6.60
CA SER A 184 -17.91 -9.43 7.27
C SER A 184 -19.22 -10.17 7.57
N GLU A 185 -20.29 -9.43 7.90
CA GLU A 185 -21.62 -9.99 8.15
C GLU A 185 -22.32 -10.46 6.85
N ASP A 186 -22.07 -9.76 5.72
CA ASP A 186 -22.66 -10.12 4.41
C ASP A 186 -22.12 -11.45 3.82
N GLY A 187 -21.03 -11.99 4.40
CA GLY A 187 -20.44 -13.26 3.96
C GLY A 187 -19.83 -13.22 2.55
N GLU A 188 -19.50 -12.04 2.04
CA GLU A 188 -18.94 -11.87 0.70
C GLU A 188 -17.45 -12.27 0.60
N TRP A 189 -16.79 -12.53 1.74
CA TRP A 189 -15.41 -12.98 1.74
C TRP A 189 -15.28 -14.42 1.28
N VAL A 190 -14.41 -14.64 0.28
CA VAL A 190 -14.13 -15.97 -0.25
C VAL A 190 -12.99 -16.60 0.53
N GLY A 191 -13.29 -17.20 1.67
CA GLY A 191 -12.33 -17.86 2.58
C GLY A 191 -13.04 -18.39 3.81
N ASP A 192 -12.36 -19.24 4.59
CA ASP A 192 -12.95 -19.86 5.79
C ASP A 192 -13.15 -18.84 6.92
N ASN A 193 -12.30 -17.82 6.99
CA ASN A 193 -12.36 -16.77 7.99
C ASN A 193 -12.21 -15.40 7.34
N TYR A 194 -12.79 -14.37 7.96
CA TYR A 194 -12.56 -12.99 7.53
C TYR A 194 -11.08 -12.60 7.79
N PRO A 195 -10.43 -11.87 6.87
CA PRO A 195 -9.01 -11.54 7.01
C PRO A 195 -8.77 -10.61 8.19
N THR A 196 -7.61 -10.75 8.82
CA THR A 196 -7.16 -9.78 9.84
C THR A 196 -7.16 -8.37 9.25
N THR A 197 -7.95 -7.47 9.86
CA THR A 197 -8.08 -6.10 9.38
C THR A 197 -7.16 -5.15 10.15
N CYS A 198 -6.20 -4.57 9.46
CA CYS A 198 -5.12 -3.76 10.03
C CYS A 198 -5.32 -2.27 9.69
N PHE A 199 -5.38 -1.41 10.71
CA PHE A 199 -5.45 0.03 10.54
C PHE A 199 -4.10 0.70 10.86
N ILE A 200 -3.60 1.53 9.96
CA ILE A 200 -2.44 2.40 10.21
C ILE A 200 -2.95 3.80 10.56
N LEU A 201 -2.79 4.19 11.81
CA LEU A 201 -3.25 5.45 12.36
C LEU A 201 -2.10 6.48 12.42
N ARG A 202 -2.45 7.75 12.58
CA ARG A 202 -1.53 8.88 12.58
C ARG A 202 -0.53 8.83 13.73
N ASP A 203 -1.02 8.57 14.95
CA ASP A 203 -0.27 8.63 16.19
C ASP A 203 -0.86 7.69 17.24
N HIS A 204 -0.15 7.53 18.36
CA HIS A 204 -0.58 6.67 19.45
C HIS A 204 -1.92 7.10 20.07
N SER A 205 -2.21 8.39 20.17
CA SER A 205 -3.48 8.89 20.71
C SER A 205 -4.65 8.47 19.82
N ALA A 206 -4.51 8.66 18.51
CA ALA A 206 -5.50 8.21 17.53
C ALA A 206 -5.66 6.68 17.55
N LYS A 207 -4.56 5.93 17.67
CA LYS A 207 -4.58 4.46 17.79
C LYS A 207 -5.36 4.02 19.02
N TYR A 208 -5.05 4.55 20.20
CA TYR A 208 -5.76 4.17 21.42
C TYR A 208 -7.24 4.54 21.40
N SER A 209 -7.58 5.76 20.92
CA SER A 209 -8.98 6.19 20.76
C SER A 209 -9.75 5.27 19.81
N PHE A 210 -9.13 4.88 18.70
CA PHE A 210 -9.71 3.95 17.74
C PHE A 210 -9.94 2.57 18.36
N LEU A 211 -8.93 1.97 18.98
CA LEU A 211 -9.01 0.64 19.60
C LEU A 211 -10.06 0.59 20.70
N TYR A 212 -10.12 1.63 21.57
CA TYR A 212 -11.10 1.71 22.62
C TYR A 212 -12.54 1.79 22.08
N THR A 213 -12.79 2.62 21.06
CA THR A 213 -14.12 2.72 20.44
C THR A 213 -14.50 1.47 19.68
N THR A 214 -13.53 0.81 19.07
CA THR A 214 -13.72 -0.48 18.38
C THR A 214 -14.09 -1.59 19.33
N SER A 215 -13.39 -1.72 20.49
CA SER A 215 -13.74 -2.70 21.52
C SER A 215 -15.20 -2.58 21.94
N LYS A 216 -15.61 -1.37 22.34
CA LYS A 216 -17.00 -1.12 22.72
C LYS A 216 -18.02 -1.46 21.64
N LYS A 217 -17.67 -1.18 20.39
CA LYS A 217 -18.55 -1.48 19.26
C LYS A 217 -18.69 -2.99 19.06
N LEU A 218 -17.59 -3.72 19.03
CA LEU A 218 -17.62 -5.20 18.89
C LEU A 218 -18.37 -5.86 20.05
N GLU A 219 -18.13 -5.42 21.28
CA GLU A 219 -18.88 -5.88 22.47
C GLU A 219 -20.40 -5.65 22.31
N SER A 220 -20.80 -4.46 21.84
CA SER A 220 -22.23 -4.13 21.64
C SER A 220 -22.92 -4.96 20.55
N MET A 221 -22.15 -5.50 19.61
CA MET A 221 -22.62 -6.37 18.54
C MET A 221 -22.49 -7.86 18.86
N GLY A 222 -21.83 -8.21 19.97
CA GLY A 222 -21.55 -9.58 20.35
C GLY A 222 -20.53 -10.30 19.46
N LEU A 223 -19.69 -9.51 18.74
CA LEU A 223 -18.65 -10.04 17.86
C LEU A 223 -17.38 -10.35 18.65
N GLU A 224 -16.84 -11.54 18.46
CA GLU A 224 -15.56 -11.96 19.04
C GLU A 224 -14.37 -11.57 18.15
N GLU A 225 -13.20 -11.39 18.76
CA GLU A 225 -11.95 -11.10 18.03
C GLU A 225 -11.58 -12.21 17.03
N SER A 226 -12.00 -13.44 17.30
CA SER A 226 -11.81 -14.60 16.42
C SER A 226 -12.64 -14.51 15.13
N GLU A 227 -13.80 -13.85 15.17
CA GLU A 227 -14.72 -13.71 14.04
C GLU A 227 -14.30 -12.52 13.15
N LEU A 228 -13.86 -11.42 13.76
CA LEU A 228 -13.40 -10.23 13.07
C LEU A 228 -12.12 -9.68 13.72
N PRO A 229 -10.95 -10.24 13.40
CA PRO A 229 -9.70 -9.80 13.99
C PRO A 229 -9.31 -8.42 13.47
N ILE A 230 -9.27 -7.43 14.39
CA ILE A 230 -8.90 -6.04 14.10
C ILE A 230 -7.61 -5.70 14.83
N LEU A 231 -6.66 -5.14 14.10
CA LEU A 231 -5.40 -4.66 14.64
C LEU A 231 -5.16 -3.21 14.25
N ALA A 232 -4.42 -2.49 15.07
CA ALA A 232 -4.00 -1.13 14.77
C ALA A 232 -2.53 -0.91 15.11
N ALA A 233 -1.87 -0.10 14.28
CA ALA A 233 -0.50 0.37 14.48
C ALA A 233 -0.39 1.84 14.07
N THR A 234 0.72 2.47 14.41
CA THR A 234 1.16 3.71 13.77
C THR A 234 2.35 3.41 12.85
N LEU A 235 2.65 4.29 11.91
CA LEU A 235 3.84 4.07 11.07
C LEU A 235 5.12 4.07 11.92
N GLY A 236 5.19 4.91 12.97
CA GLY A 236 6.32 4.95 13.91
C GLY A 236 6.49 3.67 14.72
N SER A 237 5.42 2.93 15.02
CA SER A 237 5.49 1.68 15.80
C SER A 237 6.35 0.59 15.12
N PHE A 238 6.55 0.66 13.81
CA PHE A 238 7.41 -0.30 13.09
C PHE A 238 8.91 -0.05 13.28
N ASP A 239 9.28 1.12 13.76
CA ASP A 239 10.68 1.49 14.04
C ASP A 239 11.03 1.27 15.53
N GLU A 240 10.05 0.94 16.37
CA GLU A 240 10.24 0.62 17.76
C GLU A 240 10.89 -0.78 17.95
N PRO A 241 11.75 -0.98 18.95
CA PRO A 241 12.39 -2.26 19.20
C PRO A 241 11.43 -3.24 19.93
N VAL A 242 10.28 -3.49 19.32
CA VAL A 242 9.23 -4.36 19.86
C VAL A 242 9.01 -5.59 18.97
N ALA A 243 8.52 -6.66 19.55
CA ALA A 243 8.30 -7.91 18.82
C ALA A 243 7.23 -7.78 17.74
N SER A 244 6.25 -6.89 17.92
CA SER A 244 5.21 -6.59 16.94
C SER A 244 4.72 -5.15 17.10
N PRO A 245 4.47 -4.43 16.00
CA PRO A 245 3.96 -3.06 16.03
C PRO A 245 2.44 -2.97 16.29
N TRP A 246 1.74 -4.09 16.24
CA TRP A 246 0.29 -4.18 16.27
C TRP A 246 -0.29 -4.24 17.68
N SER A 247 -1.48 -3.71 17.87
CA SER A 247 -2.29 -3.86 19.08
C SER A 247 -3.74 -4.16 18.72
N SER A 248 -4.43 -4.97 19.54
CA SER A 248 -5.85 -5.31 19.33
C SER A 248 -6.78 -4.45 20.18
N PRO A 249 -8.09 -4.40 19.88
CA PRO A 249 -9.09 -3.70 20.69
C PRO A 249 -9.20 -4.25 22.12
N LEU A 250 -9.02 -5.55 22.32
CA LEU A 250 -9.07 -6.18 23.65
C LEU A 250 -7.84 -5.85 24.48
N LYS A 251 -6.67 -5.69 23.82
CA LYS A 251 -5.39 -5.41 24.47
C LYS A 251 -4.69 -4.21 23.85
N PRO A 252 -5.26 -3.00 23.99
CA PRO A 252 -4.78 -1.82 23.27
C PRO A 252 -3.39 -1.33 23.69
N LYS A 253 -2.90 -1.76 24.86
CA LYS A 253 -1.56 -1.45 25.39
C LYS A 253 -0.54 -2.57 25.18
N GLU A 254 -0.97 -3.74 24.75
CA GLU A 254 -0.12 -4.89 24.50
C GLU A 254 0.17 -5.03 23.01
N HIS A 255 1.23 -5.74 22.69
CA HIS A 255 1.58 -6.06 21.32
C HIS A 255 0.92 -7.37 20.90
N SER A 256 0.24 -7.34 19.76
CA SER A 256 -0.41 -8.50 19.12
C SER A 256 0.35 -8.90 17.86
N GLN A 257 0.41 -10.18 17.54
CA GLN A 257 0.99 -10.61 16.28
C GLN A 257 -0.01 -10.46 15.15
N LEU A 258 0.47 -10.12 13.94
CA LEU A 258 -0.39 -9.96 12.75
C LEU A 258 -1.08 -11.28 12.38
N PHE A 259 -0.38 -12.38 12.57
CA PHE A 259 -0.88 -13.73 12.29
C PHE A 259 -0.59 -14.62 13.53
N ALA A 260 -1.40 -14.46 14.55
CA ALA A 260 -1.35 -15.32 15.72
C ALA A 260 -1.96 -16.71 15.43
#